data_279ea7f1a79ec1e397261b2ccc65dc91
#
_entry.id   279ea7f1a79ec1e397261b2ccc65dc91
#
_cell.length_a   1.000
_cell.length_b   1.000
_cell.length_c   1.000
_cell.angle_alpha   90.00
_cell.angle_beta   90.00
_cell.angle_gamma   90.00
#
_symmetry.space_group_name_H-M   'P 1'
#
loop_
_entity.id
_entity.type
_entity.pdbx_description
1 polymer ?
#
loop_
_entity_poly.entity_id
_entity_poly.type
_entity_poly.pdbx_seq_one_letter_code
_entity_poly.pdbx_strand_id
1 'polypeptide(L)'
;MDSIRTVKQISQDCFGITTSAGSSFYIRTVYLKHISQDDLFEGRCLDEESVEDLTEAYGCFAAEKYACSYLESREQGRFMLTQKLLKKGYEKKYIEQALDYLEQRNYLDDFRFAEAWLRNRVIHHTEGRVKLLGELMMRGIDRYVAEKALDSFFSSFDETMLLEKAIDKYKRQGLSAEVMKKKLVSKGFCYKSILLKI
;
A
#
# COMPACT_ATOMS: atom_id res chain seq x y z
N MET A 1 -28.84 3.63 -29.11
CA MET A 1 -28.12 4.51 -28.18
C MET A 1 -28.44 4.04 -26.78
N ASP A 2 -27.43 3.83 -25.98
CA ASP A 2 -27.63 3.51 -24.55
C ASP A 2 -28.00 4.79 -23.80
N SER A 3 -28.70 4.65 -22.68
CA SER A 3 -29.11 5.78 -21.84
C SER A 3 -29.04 5.42 -20.36
N ILE A 4 -28.94 6.43 -19.51
CA ILE A 4 -29.00 6.24 -18.07
C ILE A 4 -30.47 5.97 -17.68
N ARG A 5 -30.75 4.81 -17.11
CA ARG A 5 -32.09 4.42 -16.66
C ARG A 5 -32.37 4.89 -15.24
N THR A 6 -31.39 4.71 -14.32
CA THR A 6 -31.50 5.19 -12.93
C THR A 6 -30.18 5.70 -12.45
N VAL A 7 -30.23 6.72 -11.60
CA VAL A 7 -29.10 7.27 -10.85
C VAL A 7 -29.43 7.28 -9.37
N LYS A 8 -28.57 6.69 -8.54
CA LYS A 8 -28.71 6.69 -7.10
C LYS A 8 -27.45 7.27 -6.45
N GLN A 9 -27.58 8.41 -5.82
CA GLN A 9 -26.48 8.97 -5.04
C GLN A 9 -26.27 8.14 -3.76
N ILE A 10 -25.04 7.67 -3.53
CA ILE A 10 -24.64 6.86 -2.38
C ILE A 10 -23.90 7.74 -1.36
N SER A 11 -23.03 8.62 -1.85
CA SER A 11 -22.32 9.65 -1.06
C SER A 11 -22.17 10.92 -1.91
N GLN A 12 -21.49 11.93 -1.40
CA GLN A 12 -21.29 13.21 -2.09
C GLN A 12 -20.68 13.03 -3.49
N ASP A 13 -19.80 12.04 -3.68
CA ASP A 13 -19.02 11.79 -4.89
C ASP A 13 -19.21 10.38 -5.47
N CYS A 14 -20.08 9.55 -4.88
CA CYS A 14 -20.31 8.17 -5.31
C CYS A 14 -21.76 7.97 -5.79
N PHE A 15 -21.90 7.42 -6.99
CA PHE A 15 -23.17 7.18 -7.65
C PHE A 15 -23.30 5.74 -8.12
N GLY A 16 -24.48 5.16 -7.91
CA GLY A 16 -24.91 3.92 -8.54
C GLY A 16 -25.68 4.24 -9.83
N ILE A 17 -25.27 3.69 -10.94
CA ILE A 17 -25.85 3.93 -12.26
C ILE A 17 -26.39 2.63 -12.82
N THR A 18 -27.60 2.66 -13.40
CA THR A 18 -28.12 1.57 -14.21
C THR A 18 -28.40 2.11 -15.60
N THR A 19 -27.93 1.40 -16.64
CA THR A 19 -28.14 1.79 -18.04
C THR A 19 -29.35 1.07 -18.64
N SER A 20 -29.83 1.56 -19.79
CA SER A 20 -30.92 0.91 -20.56
C SER A 20 -30.50 -0.47 -21.05
N ALA A 21 -29.23 -0.74 -21.29
CA ALA A 21 -28.69 -2.07 -21.59
C ALA A 21 -28.75 -3.05 -20.40
N GLY A 22 -29.17 -2.61 -19.22
CA GLY A 22 -29.31 -3.44 -18.02
C GLY A 22 -28.03 -3.55 -17.16
N SER A 23 -26.95 -2.86 -17.52
CA SER A 23 -25.72 -2.80 -16.70
C SER A 23 -25.93 -1.94 -15.46
N SER A 24 -25.53 -2.43 -14.29
CA SER A 24 -25.57 -1.68 -13.02
C SER A 24 -24.19 -1.66 -12.39
N PHE A 25 -23.70 -0.47 -12.06
CA PHE A 25 -22.35 -0.29 -11.53
C PHE A 25 -22.26 0.98 -10.67
N TYR A 26 -21.18 1.11 -9.96
CA TYR A 26 -20.88 2.27 -9.11
C TYR A 26 -19.69 3.02 -9.67
N ILE A 27 -19.71 4.35 -9.54
CA ILE A 27 -18.61 5.24 -9.93
C ILE A 27 -18.37 6.28 -8.84
N ARG A 28 -17.18 6.90 -8.88
CA ARG A 28 -16.92 8.20 -8.24
C ARG A 28 -16.80 9.27 -9.29
N THR A 29 -17.33 10.44 -9.01
CA THR A 29 -17.24 11.59 -9.94
C THR A 29 -15.81 12.05 -10.17
N VAL A 30 -14.89 11.83 -9.22
CA VAL A 30 -13.46 12.15 -9.37
C VAL A 30 -12.77 11.35 -10.49
N TYR A 31 -13.32 10.22 -10.90
CA TYR A 31 -12.79 9.41 -12.00
C TYR A 31 -13.37 9.76 -13.36
N LEU A 32 -14.39 10.63 -13.41
CA LEU A 32 -14.95 11.13 -14.64
C LEU A 32 -14.05 12.20 -15.26
N LYS A 33 -13.92 12.21 -16.58
CA LYS A 33 -13.04 13.13 -17.32
C LYS A 33 -13.82 14.02 -18.29
N HIS A 34 -14.83 13.45 -18.95
CA HIS A 34 -15.61 14.08 -20.02
C HIS A 34 -16.99 14.48 -19.57
N ILE A 35 -17.61 13.72 -18.70
CA ILE A 35 -18.91 14.03 -18.12
C ILE A 35 -18.76 14.50 -16.67
N SER A 36 -19.65 15.39 -16.25
CA SER A 36 -19.69 15.94 -14.90
C SER A 36 -20.77 15.25 -14.06
N GLN A 37 -20.81 15.59 -12.76
CA GLN A 37 -21.87 15.12 -11.88
C GLN A 37 -23.27 15.56 -12.36
N ASP A 38 -23.37 16.79 -12.91
CA ASP A 38 -24.66 17.35 -13.38
C ASP A 38 -25.18 16.61 -14.63
N ASP A 39 -24.30 15.91 -15.31
CA ASP A 39 -24.63 15.06 -16.46
C ASP A 39 -25.20 13.70 -16.06
N LEU A 40 -25.17 13.33 -14.78
CA LEU A 40 -25.69 12.06 -14.27
C LEU A 40 -27.17 12.18 -13.91
N PHE A 41 -28.06 12.09 -14.90
CA PHE A 41 -29.50 12.12 -14.70
C PHE A 41 -30.22 11.03 -15.51
N GLU A 42 -31.40 10.67 -15.04
CA GLU A 42 -32.24 9.65 -15.71
C GLU A 42 -32.73 10.14 -17.07
N GLY A 43 -32.63 9.28 -18.08
CA GLY A 43 -32.99 9.59 -19.44
C GLY A 43 -31.87 10.19 -20.31
N ARG A 44 -30.70 10.52 -19.74
CA ARG A 44 -29.56 11.00 -20.55
C ARG A 44 -29.14 9.93 -21.55
N CYS A 45 -29.09 10.31 -22.82
CA CYS A 45 -28.47 9.48 -23.88
C CYS A 45 -26.95 9.51 -23.73
N LEU A 46 -26.32 8.36 -23.88
CA LEU A 46 -24.89 8.17 -23.80
C LEU A 46 -24.32 8.02 -25.22
N ASP A 47 -23.45 8.92 -25.60
CA ASP A 47 -22.58 8.75 -26.77
C ASP A 47 -21.39 7.83 -26.42
N GLU A 48 -20.57 7.53 -27.38
CA GLU A 48 -19.44 6.61 -27.24
C GLU A 48 -18.43 7.10 -26.19
N GLU A 49 -18.15 8.42 -26.19
CA GLU A 49 -17.24 9.06 -25.24
C GLU A 49 -17.77 8.98 -23.78
N SER A 50 -19.05 9.21 -23.57
CA SER A 50 -19.71 9.09 -22.27
C SER A 50 -19.71 7.65 -21.76
N VAL A 51 -19.92 6.66 -22.65
CA VAL A 51 -19.86 5.23 -22.30
C VAL A 51 -18.44 4.84 -21.89
N GLU A 52 -17.43 5.31 -22.64
CA GLU A 52 -16.02 5.06 -22.30
C GLU A 52 -15.65 5.66 -20.94
N ASP A 53 -16.03 6.93 -20.68
CA ASP A 53 -15.77 7.63 -19.43
C ASP A 53 -16.41 6.93 -18.24
N LEU A 54 -17.67 6.51 -18.36
CA LEU A 54 -18.36 5.73 -17.32
C LEU A 54 -17.71 4.37 -17.09
N THR A 55 -17.22 3.73 -18.15
CA THR A 55 -16.54 2.44 -18.07
C THR A 55 -15.19 2.56 -17.35
N GLU A 56 -14.42 3.60 -17.66
CA GLU A 56 -13.17 3.90 -16.98
C GLU A 56 -13.39 4.22 -15.50
N ALA A 57 -14.38 5.08 -15.21
CA ALA A 57 -14.74 5.43 -13.82
C ALA A 57 -15.18 4.22 -13.00
N TYR A 58 -15.95 3.30 -13.62
CA TYR A 58 -16.29 2.02 -12.99
C TYR A 58 -15.06 1.16 -12.72
N GLY A 59 -14.13 1.04 -13.67
CA GLY A 59 -12.89 0.29 -13.50
C GLY A 59 -12.05 0.80 -12.32
N CYS A 60 -11.92 2.14 -12.21
CA CYS A 60 -11.21 2.79 -11.10
C CYS A 60 -11.93 2.53 -9.76
N PHE A 61 -13.26 2.70 -9.71
CA PHE A 61 -14.02 2.45 -8.49
C PHE A 61 -13.96 0.98 -8.04
N ALA A 62 -14.02 0.04 -8.99
CA ALA A 62 -13.88 -1.38 -8.67
C ALA A 62 -12.50 -1.71 -8.08
N ALA A 63 -11.43 -1.14 -8.64
CA ALA A 63 -10.07 -1.28 -8.12
C ALA A 63 -9.94 -0.64 -6.71
N GLU A 64 -10.51 0.57 -6.51
CA GLU A 64 -10.57 1.26 -5.22
C GLU A 64 -11.25 0.39 -4.16
N LYS A 65 -12.43 -0.13 -4.44
CA LYS A 65 -13.19 -0.98 -3.52
C LYS A 65 -12.40 -2.20 -3.08
N TYR A 66 -11.68 -2.84 -4.02
CA TYR A 66 -10.81 -3.96 -3.68
C TYR A 66 -9.60 -3.53 -2.85
N ALA A 67 -8.97 -2.39 -3.16
CA ALA A 67 -7.88 -1.84 -2.36
C ALA A 67 -8.34 -1.55 -0.92
N CYS A 68 -9.51 -0.93 -0.74
CA CYS A 68 -10.10 -0.67 0.57
C CYS A 68 -10.28 -1.96 1.38
N SER A 69 -10.75 -3.05 0.77
CA SER A 69 -10.92 -4.32 1.49
C SER A 69 -9.63 -4.89 2.07
N TYR A 70 -8.49 -4.61 1.45
CA TYR A 70 -7.18 -4.97 2.01
C TYR A 70 -6.76 -4.02 3.13
N LEU A 71 -7.02 -2.71 2.97
CA LEU A 71 -6.67 -1.68 3.96
C LEU A 71 -7.49 -1.80 5.24
N GLU A 72 -8.75 -2.22 5.16
CA GLU A 72 -9.61 -2.50 6.31
C GLU A 72 -9.03 -3.57 7.25
N SER A 73 -8.30 -4.53 6.69
CA SER A 73 -7.71 -5.62 7.50
C SER A 73 -6.37 -5.23 8.14
N ARG A 74 -5.56 -4.45 7.46
CA ARG A 74 -4.23 -3.99 7.92
C ARG A 74 -3.64 -2.96 6.96
N GLU A 75 -2.67 -2.20 7.44
CA GLU A 75 -1.85 -1.33 6.59
C GLU A 75 -1.21 -2.09 5.43
N GLN A 76 -1.20 -1.46 4.26
CA GLN A 76 -0.62 -1.99 3.03
C GLN A 76 0.25 -0.91 2.39
N GLY A 77 1.36 -1.31 1.76
CA GLY A 77 2.13 -0.42 0.90
C GLY A 77 1.54 -0.35 -0.51
N ARG A 78 1.69 0.82 -1.16
CA ARG A 78 1.19 1.08 -2.53
C ARG A 78 1.63 -0.01 -3.53
N PHE A 79 2.91 -0.33 -3.54
CA PHE A 79 3.46 -1.38 -4.42
C PHE A 79 2.78 -2.73 -4.20
N MET A 80 2.58 -3.13 -2.94
CA MET A 80 1.96 -4.40 -2.60
C MET A 80 0.49 -4.45 -3.03
N LEU A 81 -0.26 -3.35 -2.88
CA LEU A 81 -1.64 -3.25 -3.38
C LEU A 81 -1.68 -3.33 -4.90
N THR A 82 -0.80 -2.60 -5.60
CA THR A 82 -0.67 -2.68 -7.06
C THR A 82 -0.50 -4.13 -7.53
N GLN A 83 0.44 -4.87 -6.93
CA GLN A 83 0.67 -6.28 -7.29
C GLN A 83 -0.56 -7.17 -7.04
N LYS A 84 -1.30 -6.94 -5.96
CA LYS A 84 -2.52 -7.70 -5.64
C LYS A 84 -3.64 -7.41 -6.64
N LEU A 85 -3.83 -6.15 -7.00
CA LEU A 85 -4.88 -5.72 -7.94
C LEU A 85 -4.57 -6.20 -9.36
N LEU A 86 -3.31 -6.14 -9.79
CA LEU A 86 -2.88 -6.74 -11.07
C LEU A 86 -3.16 -8.24 -11.13
N LYS A 87 -2.88 -8.97 -10.05
CA LYS A 87 -3.20 -10.42 -9.95
C LYS A 87 -4.71 -10.70 -10.00
N LYS A 88 -5.54 -9.72 -9.64
CA LYS A 88 -7.01 -9.80 -9.76
C LYS A 88 -7.52 -9.46 -11.16
N GLY A 89 -6.63 -9.03 -12.06
CA GLY A 89 -6.96 -8.72 -13.44
C GLY A 89 -7.38 -7.26 -13.70
N TYR A 90 -7.20 -6.36 -12.72
CA TYR A 90 -7.42 -4.93 -12.95
C TYR A 90 -6.34 -4.36 -13.85
N GLU A 91 -6.72 -3.47 -14.76
CA GLU A 91 -5.77 -2.75 -15.60
C GLU A 91 -4.97 -1.74 -14.79
N LYS A 92 -3.69 -1.57 -15.17
CA LYS A 92 -2.76 -0.69 -14.47
C LYS A 92 -3.28 0.75 -14.35
N LYS A 93 -3.89 1.28 -15.42
CA LYS A 93 -4.45 2.65 -15.45
C LYS A 93 -5.53 2.87 -14.38
N TYR A 94 -6.39 1.88 -14.12
CA TYR A 94 -7.42 1.95 -13.09
C TYR A 94 -6.84 1.84 -11.69
N ILE A 95 -5.84 0.97 -11.53
CA ILE A 95 -5.14 0.79 -10.25
C ILE A 95 -4.45 2.09 -9.84
N GLU A 96 -3.71 2.73 -10.76
CA GLU A 96 -2.98 3.98 -10.47
C GLU A 96 -3.93 5.06 -9.98
N GLN A 97 -5.02 5.33 -10.70
CA GLN A 97 -6.00 6.34 -10.31
C GLN A 97 -6.68 6.01 -8.97
N ALA A 98 -7.04 4.75 -8.74
CA ALA A 98 -7.65 4.31 -7.49
C ALA A 98 -6.69 4.51 -6.30
N LEU A 99 -5.42 4.13 -6.44
CA LEU A 99 -4.43 4.28 -5.37
C LEU A 99 -4.06 5.74 -5.13
N ASP A 100 -3.98 6.57 -6.19
CA ASP A 100 -3.79 8.04 -6.07
C ASP A 100 -4.92 8.67 -5.24
N TYR A 101 -6.16 8.29 -5.52
CA TYR A 101 -7.32 8.74 -4.74
C TYR A 101 -7.21 8.33 -3.27
N LEU A 102 -6.84 7.08 -2.99
CA LEU A 102 -6.70 6.58 -1.62
C LEU A 102 -5.55 7.26 -0.86
N GLU A 103 -4.45 7.61 -1.54
CA GLU A 103 -3.35 8.40 -0.96
C GLU A 103 -3.79 9.83 -0.63
N GLN A 104 -4.47 10.50 -1.57
CA GLN A 104 -5.01 11.86 -1.34
C GLN A 104 -5.98 11.93 -0.16
N ARG A 105 -6.71 10.85 0.10
CA ARG A 105 -7.62 10.71 1.23
C ARG A 105 -6.97 10.16 2.51
N ASN A 106 -5.65 9.94 2.51
CA ASN A 106 -4.90 9.35 3.62
C ASN A 106 -5.35 7.94 4.03
N TYR A 107 -6.05 7.21 3.15
CA TYR A 107 -6.37 5.80 3.36
C TYR A 107 -5.16 4.91 3.09
N LEU A 108 -4.30 5.30 2.16
CA LEU A 108 -3.07 4.62 1.79
C LEU A 108 -1.87 5.52 2.13
N ASP A 109 -0.88 4.99 2.85
CA ASP A 109 0.32 5.72 3.26
C ASP A 109 1.48 4.74 3.47
N ASP A 110 2.49 4.87 2.64
CA ASP A 110 3.68 4.01 2.67
C ASP A 110 4.53 4.21 3.93
N PHE A 111 4.54 5.41 4.52
CA PHE A 111 5.25 5.68 5.78
C PHE A 111 4.54 4.95 6.95
N ARG A 112 3.23 5.08 7.06
CA ARG A 112 2.41 4.41 8.07
C ARG A 112 2.50 2.89 7.95
N PHE A 113 2.50 2.37 6.71
CA PHE A 113 2.76 0.96 6.45
C PHE A 113 4.15 0.54 6.93
N ALA A 114 5.21 1.31 6.61
CA ALA A 114 6.58 0.99 7.00
C ALA A 114 6.73 0.94 8.53
N GLU A 115 6.16 1.91 9.25
CA GLU A 115 6.18 1.91 10.73
C GLU A 115 5.43 0.69 11.31
N ALA A 116 4.25 0.36 10.78
CA ALA A 116 3.48 -0.79 11.24
C ALA A 116 4.25 -2.11 10.98
N TRP A 117 4.90 -2.20 9.81
CA TRP A 117 5.72 -3.34 9.45
C TRP A 117 6.95 -3.49 10.37
N LEU A 118 7.66 -2.39 10.67
CA LEU A 118 8.82 -2.39 11.57
C LEU A 118 8.43 -2.87 12.97
N ARG A 119 7.35 -2.34 13.53
CA ARG A 119 6.85 -2.77 14.86
C ARG A 119 6.57 -4.26 14.91
N ASN A 120 5.93 -4.81 13.89
CA ASN A 120 5.70 -6.26 13.80
C ASN A 120 6.98 -7.08 13.60
N ARG A 121 7.90 -6.56 12.77
CA ARG A 121 9.11 -7.31 12.39
C ARG A 121 10.01 -7.58 13.58
N VAL A 122 10.23 -6.60 14.43
CA VAL A 122 11.15 -6.72 15.58
C VAL A 122 10.63 -7.63 16.70
N ILE A 123 9.33 -7.97 16.71
CA ILE A 123 8.78 -8.93 17.66
C ILE A 123 9.38 -10.33 17.41
N HIS A 124 9.52 -10.71 16.16
CA HIS A 124 9.92 -12.08 15.76
C HIS A 124 11.34 -12.17 15.21
N HIS A 125 11.95 -11.04 14.86
CA HIS A 125 13.25 -11.00 14.19
C HIS A 125 14.19 -10.01 14.86
N THR A 126 15.46 -10.42 15.02
CA THR A 126 16.54 -9.57 15.47
C THR A 126 17.37 -9.17 14.24
N GLU A 127 17.07 -8.00 13.68
CA GLU A 127 17.69 -7.48 12.47
C GLU A 127 18.08 -6.02 12.68
N GLY A 128 19.24 -5.62 12.16
CA GLY A 128 19.74 -4.25 12.24
C GLY A 128 19.17 -3.38 11.12
N ARG A 129 19.40 -2.08 11.26
CA ARG A 129 18.88 -1.01 10.39
C ARG A 129 19.09 -1.26 8.90
N VAL A 130 20.30 -1.70 8.50
CA VAL A 130 20.65 -1.90 7.08
C VAL A 130 19.76 -2.97 6.44
N LYS A 131 19.51 -4.07 7.16
CA LYS A 131 18.64 -5.13 6.65
C LYS A 131 17.19 -4.71 6.61
N LEU A 132 16.71 -4.02 7.66
CA LEU A 132 15.34 -3.52 7.70
C LEU A 132 15.07 -2.52 6.56
N LEU A 133 16.03 -1.66 6.24
CA LEU A 133 15.96 -0.75 5.08
C LEU A 133 15.78 -1.55 3.77
N GLY A 134 16.64 -2.53 3.53
CA GLY A 134 16.54 -3.38 2.34
C GLY A 134 15.21 -4.13 2.25
N GLU A 135 14.69 -4.61 3.37
CA GLU A 135 13.40 -5.30 3.45
C GLU A 135 12.20 -4.37 3.13
N LEU A 136 12.25 -3.10 3.53
CA LEU A 136 11.24 -2.10 3.19
C LEU A 136 11.31 -1.74 1.69
N MET A 137 12.53 -1.53 1.16
CA MET A 137 12.73 -1.25 -0.27
C MET A 137 12.26 -2.42 -1.16
N MET A 138 12.50 -3.68 -0.76
CA MET A 138 11.96 -4.85 -1.47
C MET A 138 10.43 -4.92 -1.47
N ARG A 139 9.76 -4.23 -0.56
CA ARG A 139 8.30 -4.06 -0.51
C ARG A 139 7.81 -2.87 -1.32
N GLY A 140 8.74 -2.22 -2.05
CA GLY A 140 8.45 -1.09 -2.92
C GLY A 140 8.33 0.25 -2.19
N ILE A 141 8.77 0.32 -0.92
CA ILE A 141 8.81 1.59 -0.21
C ILE A 141 10.00 2.41 -0.72
N ASP A 142 9.74 3.66 -1.07
CA ASP A 142 10.78 4.59 -1.47
C ASP A 142 11.85 4.70 -0.38
N ARG A 143 13.13 4.84 -0.80
CA ARG A 143 14.25 4.86 0.12
C ARG A 143 14.15 5.97 1.17
N TYR A 144 13.75 7.16 0.76
CA TYR A 144 13.61 8.29 1.67
C TYR A 144 12.52 8.03 2.72
N VAL A 145 11.38 7.50 2.29
CA VAL A 145 10.27 7.10 3.17
C VAL A 145 10.70 6.01 4.13
N ALA A 146 11.43 4.99 3.63
CA ALA A 146 11.95 3.89 4.45
C ALA A 146 12.98 4.37 5.49
N GLU A 147 13.90 5.26 5.12
CA GLU A 147 14.88 5.85 6.03
C GLU A 147 14.18 6.68 7.11
N LYS A 148 13.21 7.52 6.75
CA LYS A 148 12.40 8.31 7.67
C LYS A 148 11.61 7.42 8.66
N ALA A 149 11.02 6.34 8.19
CA ALA A 149 10.31 5.38 9.06
C ALA A 149 11.28 4.68 10.03
N LEU A 150 12.50 4.34 9.59
CA LEU A 150 13.54 3.77 10.45
C LEU A 150 14.04 4.79 11.48
N ASP A 151 14.19 6.06 11.12
CA ASP A 151 14.58 7.12 12.06
C ASP A 151 13.50 7.30 13.14
N SER A 152 12.24 7.37 12.74
CA SER A 152 11.09 7.42 13.67
C SER A 152 11.08 6.20 14.59
N PHE A 153 11.24 5.01 14.04
CA PHE A 153 11.23 3.77 14.79
C PHE A 153 12.38 3.69 15.80
N PHE A 154 13.63 3.94 15.38
CA PHE A 154 14.80 3.87 16.24
C PHE A 154 14.96 5.07 17.18
N SER A 155 14.19 6.15 17.03
CA SER A 155 14.10 7.20 18.04
C SER A 155 13.42 6.73 19.33
N SER A 156 12.50 5.77 19.21
CA SER A 156 11.73 5.19 20.33
C SER A 156 12.17 3.77 20.70
N PHE A 157 13.00 3.12 19.88
CA PHE A 157 13.44 1.74 20.07
C PHE A 157 14.94 1.61 19.90
N ASP A 158 15.64 1.13 20.93
CA ASP A 158 17.11 1.01 20.92
C ASP A 158 17.59 -0.18 20.06
N GLU A 159 18.29 0.10 18.95
CA GLU A 159 18.91 -0.91 18.10
C GLU A 159 19.91 -1.80 18.88
N THR A 160 20.53 -1.25 19.92
CA THR A 160 21.48 -1.99 20.77
C THR A 160 20.82 -3.19 21.43
N MET A 161 19.56 -3.07 21.84
CA MET A 161 18.81 -4.19 22.43
C MET A 161 18.60 -5.34 21.42
N LEU A 162 18.39 -5.03 20.14
CA LEU A 162 18.27 -6.06 19.09
C LEU A 162 19.61 -6.76 18.87
N LEU A 163 20.70 -5.99 18.85
CA LEU A 163 22.05 -6.53 18.71
C LEU A 163 22.38 -7.48 19.87
N GLU A 164 22.12 -7.08 21.10
CA GLU A 164 22.37 -7.89 22.30
C GLU A 164 21.55 -9.18 22.28
N LYS A 165 20.26 -9.09 21.97
CA LYS A 165 19.42 -10.29 21.80
C LYS A 165 19.96 -11.25 20.73
N ALA A 166 20.49 -10.71 19.61
CA ALA A 166 21.09 -11.53 18.56
C ALA A 166 22.39 -12.20 19.03
N ILE A 167 23.25 -11.46 19.74
CA ILE A 167 24.49 -11.97 20.32
C ILE A 167 24.18 -13.09 21.31
N ASP A 168 23.27 -12.89 22.26
CA ASP A 168 22.89 -13.88 23.25
C ASP A 168 22.34 -15.16 22.61
N LYS A 169 21.52 -15.01 21.56
CA LYS A 169 21.04 -16.15 20.79
C LYS A 169 22.20 -16.96 20.19
N TYR A 170 23.20 -16.31 19.61
CA TYR A 170 24.32 -16.99 18.98
C TYR A 170 25.32 -17.56 20.00
N LYS A 171 25.50 -16.91 21.16
CA LYS A 171 26.25 -17.48 22.29
C LYS A 171 25.64 -18.78 22.79
N ARG A 172 24.32 -18.82 22.96
CA ARG A 172 23.58 -20.06 23.36
C ARG A 172 23.73 -21.19 22.33
N GLN A 173 23.94 -20.83 21.05
CA GLN A 173 24.20 -21.79 19.97
C GLN A 173 25.66 -22.26 19.91
N GLY A 174 26.55 -21.76 20.77
CA GLY A 174 27.96 -22.14 20.81
C GLY A 174 28.80 -21.61 19.64
N LEU A 175 28.34 -20.53 18.97
CA LEU A 175 29.07 -20.00 17.81
C LEU A 175 30.34 -19.25 18.25
N SER A 176 31.43 -19.43 17.48
CA SER A 176 32.65 -18.64 17.68
C SER A 176 32.44 -17.15 17.37
N ALA A 177 33.26 -16.29 17.97
CA ALA A 177 33.18 -14.83 17.78
C ALA A 177 33.25 -14.42 16.29
N GLU A 178 34.08 -15.09 15.49
CA GLU A 178 34.19 -14.80 14.07
C GLU A 178 32.90 -15.13 13.29
N VAL A 179 32.31 -16.30 13.57
CA VAL A 179 31.04 -16.71 12.94
C VAL A 179 29.92 -15.79 13.36
N MET A 180 29.87 -15.40 14.66
CA MET A 180 28.89 -14.44 15.16
C MET A 180 28.99 -13.10 14.42
N LYS A 181 30.20 -12.53 14.29
CA LYS A 181 30.44 -11.27 13.56
C LYS A 181 29.89 -11.33 12.13
N LYS A 182 30.21 -12.37 11.37
CA LYS A 182 29.71 -12.56 9.99
C LYS A 182 28.18 -12.62 9.95
N LYS A 183 27.56 -13.36 10.87
CA LYS A 183 26.09 -13.47 10.96
C LYS A 183 25.42 -12.16 11.36
N LEU A 184 26.00 -11.39 12.27
CA LEU A 184 25.46 -10.11 12.69
C LEU A 184 25.54 -9.05 11.59
N VAL A 185 26.64 -9.02 10.83
CA VAL A 185 26.76 -8.17 9.64
C VAL A 185 25.70 -8.55 8.60
N SER A 186 25.50 -9.84 8.33
CA SER A 186 24.45 -10.30 7.41
C SER A 186 23.02 -10.01 7.90
N LYS A 187 22.85 -9.81 9.21
CA LYS A 187 21.62 -9.35 9.83
C LYS A 187 21.44 -7.83 9.78
N GLY A 188 22.40 -7.10 9.19
CA GLY A 188 22.31 -5.67 8.96
C GLY A 188 22.68 -4.79 10.14
N PHE A 189 23.37 -5.33 11.16
CA PHE A 189 23.93 -4.54 12.25
C PHE A 189 25.20 -3.83 11.82
N CYS A 190 25.42 -2.64 12.35
CA CYS A 190 26.65 -1.86 12.09
C CYS A 190 27.89 -2.61 12.63
N TYR A 191 28.92 -2.76 11.79
CA TYR A 191 30.15 -3.47 12.18
C TYR A 191 30.83 -2.86 13.40
N LYS A 192 30.83 -1.52 13.50
CA LYS A 192 31.38 -0.79 14.66
C LYS A 192 30.65 -1.16 15.95
N SER A 193 29.32 -1.23 15.92
CA SER A 193 28.51 -1.62 17.08
C SER A 193 28.75 -3.08 17.48
N ILE A 194 28.95 -3.96 16.50
CA ILE A 194 29.29 -5.37 16.74
C ILE A 194 30.62 -5.49 17.48
N LEU A 195 31.64 -4.77 17.04
CA LEU A 195 32.98 -4.81 17.68
C LEU A 195 33.01 -4.32 19.12
N LEU A 196 32.09 -3.41 19.48
CA LEU A 196 31.97 -2.90 20.84
C LEU A 196 31.29 -3.88 21.80
N LYS A 197 30.60 -4.92 21.27
CA LYS A 197 29.76 -5.84 22.07
C LYS A 197 30.27 -7.30 22.07
N ILE A 198 31.23 -7.65 21.20
CA ILE A 198 31.84 -8.96 21.10
C ILE A 198 33.33 -8.84 21.46
#